data_feb001ca0c1d98857da5f233f991f478
#
_entry.id   feb001ca0c1d98857da5f233f991f478
#
_cell.length_a   1.000
_cell.length_b   1.000
_cell.length_c   1.000
_cell.angle_alpha   90.00
_cell.angle_beta   90.00
_cell.angle_gamma   90.00
#
_symmetry.space_group_name_H-M   'P 1'
#
loop_
_entity.id
_entity.type
_entity.pdbx_description
1 polymer ?
#
loop_
_entity_poly.entity_id
_entity_poly.type
_entity_poly.pdbx_seq_one_letter_code
_entity_poly.pdbx_strand_id
1 'polypeptide(L)'
;MRADNIGNKVRVLSSMATVMADAAGVPVVAVGRIAGQYAKPRSRRTETRDGVELPSYRGDAVNGFEFTARARQHDPERLERMYRAAAETLELVAGTGRHLRVWASHEALLLDYEHSLTRVDERSQLPYDLSGHLVWLGERTRRLDGAHVAFLRSVHNPVGVKLGPSATAQQAVALA
;
A
#
# COMPACT_ATOMS: atom_id res chain seq x y z
N MET A 1 -3.02 -4.24 15.79
CA MET A 1 -3.14 -2.74 15.79
C MET A 1 -4.32 -2.40 16.70
N ARG A 2 -4.31 -1.28 17.46
CA ARG A 2 -5.44 -0.97 18.35
C ARG A 2 -6.49 -0.18 17.57
N ALA A 3 -7.77 -0.51 17.72
CA ALA A 3 -8.90 0.17 17.06
C ALA A 3 -8.87 1.71 17.27
N ASP A 4 -8.52 2.16 18.48
CA ASP A 4 -8.38 3.59 18.80
C ASP A 4 -7.35 4.31 17.93
N ASN A 5 -6.24 3.65 17.59
CA ASN A 5 -5.19 4.24 16.73
C ASN A 5 -5.70 4.41 15.29
N ILE A 6 -6.50 3.46 14.80
CA ILE A 6 -7.09 3.55 13.46
C ILE A 6 -8.13 4.66 13.43
N GLY A 7 -9.04 4.69 14.40
CA GLY A 7 -10.03 5.76 14.54
C GLY A 7 -9.41 7.16 14.62
N ASN A 8 -8.31 7.32 15.36
CA ASN A 8 -7.56 8.58 15.43
C ASN A 8 -6.97 8.98 14.07
N LYS A 9 -6.36 8.03 13.36
CA LYS A 9 -5.80 8.30 12.01
C LYS A 9 -6.89 8.69 11.01
N VAL A 10 -8.04 8.02 11.04
CA VAL A 10 -9.18 8.34 10.18
C VAL A 10 -9.68 9.75 10.48
N ARG A 11 -9.85 10.12 11.75
CA ARG A 11 -10.25 11.48 12.14
C ARG A 11 -9.30 12.55 11.65
N VAL A 12 -7.98 12.33 11.83
CA VAL A 12 -6.96 13.29 11.35
C VAL A 12 -7.04 13.46 9.85
N LEU A 13 -7.04 12.36 9.09
CA LEU A 13 -7.12 12.43 7.62
C LEU A 13 -8.39 13.11 7.13
N SER A 14 -9.54 12.81 7.76
CA SER A 14 -10.82 13.44 7.42
C SER A 14 -10.81 14.93 7.72
N SER A 15 -10.28 15.33 8.90
CA SER A 15 -10.16 16.75 9.26
C SER A 15 -9.24 17.51 8.30
N MET A 16 -8.11 16.91 7.91
CA MET A 16 -7.21 17.49 6.90
C MET A 16 -7.93 17.68 5.56
N ALA A 17 -8.68 16.67 5.11
CA ALA A 17 -9.43 16.74 3.85
C ALA A 17 -10.51 17.85 3.90
N THR A 18 -11.22 17.99 5.03
CA THR A 18 -12.21 19.06 5.20
C THR A 18 -11.57 20.43 5.11
N VAL A 19 -10.51 20.69 5.88
CA VAL A 19 -9.80 21.99 5.86
C VAL A 19 -9.27 22.31 4.46
N MET A 20 -8.72 21.32 3.77
CA MET A 20 -8.23 21.50 2.40
C MET A 20 -9.36 21.79 1.42
N ALA A 21 -10.50 21.11 1.55
CA ALA A 21 -11.67 21.34 0.70
C ALA A 21 -12.22 22.75 0.88
N ASP A 22 -12.36 23.19 2.13
CA ASP A 22 -12.83 24.54 2.48
C ASP A 22 -11.89 25.62 1.95
N ALA A 23 -10.58 25.43 2.11
CA ALA A 23 -9.56 26.39 1.66
C ALA A 23 -9.43 26.46 0.13
N ALA A 24 -9.57 25.33 -0.56
CA ALA A 24 -9.38 25.23 -2.01
C ALA A 24 -10.69 25.43 -2.81
N GLY A 25 -11.85 25.34 -2.18
CA GLY A 25 -13.16 25.41 -2.84
C GLY A 25 -13.45 24.23 -3.77
N VAL A 26 -12.77 23.07 -3.57
CA VAL A 26 -12.93 21.86 -4.37
C VAL A 26 -13.07 20.62 -3.48
N PRO A 27 -13.76 19.57 -3.94
CA PRO A 27 -13.83 18.30 -3.20
C PRO A 27 -12.43 17.68 -2.99
N VAL A 28 -12.16 17.21 -1.78
CA VAL A 28 -10.90 16.53 -1.42
C VAL A 28 -11.20 15.09 -1.00
N VAL A 29 -10.49 14.14 -1.60
CA VAL A 29 -10.58 12.72 -1.27
C VAL A 29 -9.44 12.35 -0.34
N ALA A 30 -9.77 11.86 0.87
CA ALA A 30 -8.79 11.39 1.84
C ALA A 30 -8.36 9.96 1.51
N VAL A 31 -7.11 9.78 1.11
CA VAL A 31 -6.51 8.47 0.84
C VAL A 31 -5.36 8.25 1.83
N GLY A 32 -5.48 7.25 2.68
CA GLY A 32 -4.50 6.93 3.70
C GLY A 32 -3.69 5.66 3.34
N ARG A 33 -2.38 5.68 3.60
CA ARG A 33 -1.59 4.46 3.56
C ARG A 33 -1.82 3.65 4.83
N ILE A 34 -2.98 3.02 4.90
CA ILE A 34 -3.46 2.18 6.00
C ILE A 34 -4.00 0.88 5.42
N ALA A 35 -3.85 -0.23 6.12
CA ALA A 35 -4.13 -1.57 5.63
C ALA A 35 -3.25 -1.98 4.41
N GLY A 36 -3.51 -3.13 3.84
CA GLY A 36 -2.76 -3.69 2.73
C GLY A 36 -1.39 -4.23 3.12
N GLN A 37 -0.48 -4.32 2.17
CA GLN A 37 0.83 -4.91 2.45
C GLN A 37 1.84 -3.92 3.03
N TYR A 38 2.57 -4.38 4.04
CA TYR A 38 3.67 -3.65 4.70
C TYR A 38 5.03 -4.17 4.24
N ALA A 39 5.22 -4.23 2.91
CA ALA A 39 6.49 -4.55 2.27
C ALA A 39 7.18 -3.26 1.80
N LYS A 40 8.52 -3.31 1.72
CA LYS A 40 9.35 -2.18 1.29
C LYS A 40 10.35 -2.63 0.23
N PRO A 41 10.36 -2.02 -0.96
CA PRO A 41 11.40 -2.25 -1.94
C PRO A 41 12.74 -1.72 -1.39
N ARG A 42 13.81 -2.48 -1.60
CA ARG A 42 15.17 -2.11 -1.17
C ARG A 42 16.15 -2.19 -2.33
N SER A 43 16.99 -1.17 -2.45
CA SER A 43 18.05 -1.13 -3.47
C SER A 43 19.20 -2.07 -3.13
N ARG A 44 19.47 -2.29 -1.82
CA ARG A 44 20.52 -3.18 -1.33
C ARG A 44 19.88 -4.38 -0.63
N ARG A 45 20.51 -5.56 -0.80
CA ARG A 45 20.07 -6.80 -0.14
C ARG A 45 20.43 -6.82 1.34
N THR A 46 21.49 -6.12 1.71
CA THR A 46 22.06 -6.09 3.06
C THR A 46 22.22 -4.64 3.55
N GLU A 47 22.29 -4.50 4.85
CA GLU A 47 22.65 -3.26 5.60
C GLU A 47 23.83 -3.57 6.50
N THR A 48 24.80 -2.65 6.61
CA THR A 48 25.94 -2.77 7.52
C THR A 48 25.85 -1.72 8.60
N ARG A 49 25.98 -2.12 9.86
CA ARG A 49 26.08 -1.24 11.04
C ARG A 49 27.19 -1.75 11.95
N ASP A 50 28.09 -0.90 12.35
CA ASP A 50 29.21 -1.22 13.28
C ASP A 50 30.00 -2.46 12.85
N GLY A 51 30.24 -2.60 11.53
CA GLY A 51 30.98 -3.74 10.96
C GLY A 51 30.18 -5.03 10.83
N VAL A 52 28.95 -5.09 11.30
CA VAL A 52 28.05 -6.25 11.15
C VAL A 52 27.18 -6.07 9.91
N GLU A 53 27.17 -7.06 9.02
CA GLU A 53 26.30 -7.08 7.84
C GLU A 53 25.12 -8.02 8.05
N LEU A 54 23.90 -7.51 7.86
CA LEU A 54 22.65 -8.27 7.97
C LEU A 54 21.73 -7.99 6.77
N PRO A 55 20.74 -8.86 6.49
CA PRO A 55 19.73 -8.60 5.48
C PRO A 55 19.01 -7.27 5.73
N SER A 56 18.71 -6.53 4.67
CA SER A 56 17.94 -5.29 4.76
C SER A 56 16.55 -5.53 5.34
N TYR A 57 16.04 -4.57 6.12
CA TYR A 57 14.63 -4.56 6.53
C TYR A 57 13.73 -4.37 5.31
N ARG A 58 12.91 -5.36 4.99
CA ARG A 58 12.04 -5.40 3.81
C ARG A 58 10.56 -5.11 4.10
N GLY A 59 10.28 -4.63 5.31
CA GLY A 59 8.93 -4.37 5.80
C GLY A 59 8.40 -5.49 6.68
N ASP A 60 7.40 -5.15 7.48
CA ASP A 60 6.85 -6.05 8.50
C ASP A 60 6.22 -7.33 7.93
N ALA A 61 5.85 -7.32 6.66
CA ALA A 61 5.37 -8.50 5.93
C ALA A 61 6.48 -9.55 5.69
N VAL A 62 7.75 -9.16 5.77
CA VAL A 62 8.89 -10.00 5.35
C VAL A 62 9.80 -10.34 6.51
N ASN A 63 10.26 -9.33 7.27
CA ASN A 63 11.20 -9.50 8.37
C ASN A 63 11.07 -8.40 9.42
N GLY A 64 11.76 -8.53 10.56
CA GLY A 64 11.72 -7.56 11.66
C GLY A 64 12.56 -6.32 11.42
N PHE A 65 12.19 -5.23 12.07
CA PHE A 65 12.89 -3.94 11.98
C PHE A 65 14.22 -3.93 12.76
N GLU A 66 14.29 -4.65 13.86
CA GLU A 66 15.45 -4.69 14.74
C GLU A 66 16.69 -5.17 13.96
N PHE A 67 17.85 -4.57 14.24
CA PHE A 67 19.10 -4.95 13.58
C PHE A 67 19.77 -6.12 14.31
N THR A 68 19.11 -7.29 14.24
CA THR A 68 19.60 -8.57 14.79
C THR A 68 19.46 -9.66 13.73
N ALA A 69 20.34 -10.66 13.77
CA ALA A 69 20.30 -11.77 12.83
C ALA A 69 18.93 -12.48 12.83
N ARG A 70 18.34 -12.69 14.01
CA ARG A 70 17.01 -13.31 14.16
C ARG A 70 15.89 -12.46 13.55
N ALA A 71 15.85 -11.16 13.84
CA ALA A 71 14.79 -10.28 13.35
C ALA A 71 14.86 -10.10 11.83
N ARG A 72 16.06 -10.13 11.25
CA ARG A 72 16.29 -9.93 9.81
C ARG A 72 16.10 -11.19 8.96
N GLN A 73 15.86 -12.35 9.56
CA GLN A 73 15.46 -13.53 8.83
C GLN A 73 14.05 -13.36 8.24
N HIS A 74 13.84 -13.96 7.06
CA HIS A 74 12.51 -14.06 6.47
C HIS A 74 11.61 -14.93 7.34
N ASP A 75 10.41 -14.45 7.61
CA ASP A 75 9.41 -15.13 8.43
C ASP A 75 8.07 -15.15 7.67
N PRO A 76 7.67 -16.29 7.08
CA PRO A 76 6.42 -16.41 6.31
C PRO A 76 5.16 -16.09 7.11
N GLU A 77 5.15 -16.36 8.43
CA GLU A 77 3.99 -16.06 9.27
C GLU A 77 3.69 -14.54 9.36
N ARG A 78 4.66 -13.70 9.05
CA ARG A 78 4.47 -12.25 9.01
C ARG A 78 3.48 -11.83 7.93
N LEU A 79 3.49 -12.51 6.79
CA LEU A 79 2.55 -12.23 5.71
C LEU A 79 1.10 -12.50 6.15
N GLU A 80 0.87 -13.61 6.83
CA GLU A 80 -0.44 -13.96 7.36
C GLU A 80 -0.90 -12.99 8.45
N ARG A 81 -0.01 -12.64 9.39
CA ARG A 81 -0.30 -11.63 10.42
C ARG A 81 -0.64 -10.26 9.80
N MET A 82 0.09 -9.89 8.75
CA MET A 82 -0.19 -8.66 8.00
C MET A 82 -1.56 -8.70 7.33
N TYR A 83 -1.90 -9.80 6.67
CA TYR A 83 -3.22 -9.99 6.04
C TYR A 83 -4.35 -9.79 7.06
N ARG A 84 -4.28 -10.47 8.21
CA ARG A 84 -5.28 -10.35 9.27
C ARG A 84 -5.41 -8.91 9.79
N ALA A 85 -4.27 -8.25 10.04
CA ALA A 85 -4.26 -6.85 10.49
C ALA A 85 -4.79 -5.88 9.42
N ALA A 86 -4.55 -6.17 8.13
CA ALA A 86 -5.08 -5.37 7.03
C ALA A 86 -6.60 -5.53 6.90
N ALA A 87 -7.11 -6.76 6.97
CA ALA A 87 -8.55 -7.04 6.93
C ALA A 87 -9.29 -6.34 8.09
N GLU A 88 -8.82 -6.53 9.33
CA GLU A 88 -9.37 -5.82 10.50
C GLU A 88 -9.34 -4.29 10.33
N THR A 89 -8.26 -3.75 9.78
CA THR A 89 -8.15 -2.32 9.52
C THR A 89 -9.16 -1.84 8.50
N LEU A 90 -9.39 -2.58 7.42
CA LEU A 90 -10.40 -2.25 6.40
C LEU A 90 -11.82 -2.25 6.98
N GLU A 91 -12.14 -3.25 7.82
CA GLU A 91 -13.42 -3.32 8.51
C GLU A 91 -13.63 -2.11 9.44
N LEU A 92 -12.62 -1.75 10.23
CA LEU A 92 -12.67 -0.58 11.11
C LEU A 92 -12.83 0.73 10.33
N VAL A 93 -12.14 0.88 9.20
CA VAL A 93 -12.28 2.04 8.31
C VAL A 93 -13.68 2.11 7.71
N ALA A 94 -14.23 0.99 7.25
CA ALA A 94 -15.59 0.91 6.73
C ALA A 94 -16.64 1.27 7.78
N GLY A 95 -16.40 0.90 9.04
CA GLY A 95 -17.28 1.19 10.19
C GLY A 95 -17.28 2.64 10.67
N THR A 96 -16.39 3.51 10.20
CA THR A 96 -16.29 4.92 10.67
C THR A 96 -17.42 5.84 10.18
N GLY A 97 -18.34 5.34 9.36
CA GLY A 97 -19.51 6.07 8.88
C GLY A 97 -19.24 6.97 7.68
N ARG A 98 -20.33 7.45 7.06
CA ARG A 98 -20.27 8.20 5.80
C ARG A 98 -19.59 9.57 5.89
N HIS A 99 -19.50 10.14 7.08
CA HIS A 99 -18.95 11.48 7.32
C HIS A 99 -17.41 11.49 7.41
N LEU A 100 -16.78 10.33 7.63
CA LEU A 100 -15.34 10.18 7.81
C LEU A 100 -14.73 9.26 6.75
N ARG A 101 -15.08 9.48 5.47
CA ARG A 101 -14.59 8.62 4.40
C ARG A 101 -13.10 8.79 4.18
N VAL A 102 -12.35 7.77 4.59
CA VAL A 102 -10.93 7.61 4.27
C VAL A 102 -10.79 6.33 3.47
N TRP A 103 -10.09 6.41 2.36
CA TRP A 103 -9.81 5.27 1.49
C TRP A 103 -8.45 4.67 1.84
N ALA A 104 -8.39 3.36 1.97
CA ALA A 104 -7.14 2.65 2.23
C ALA A 104 -6.34 2.47 0.94
N SER A 105 -5.02 2.60 1.04
CA SER A 105 -4.12 2.44 -0.09
C SER A 105 -2.76 1.88 0.31
N HIS A 106 -2.09 1.20 -0.61
CA HIS A 106 -0.72 0.72 -0.45
C HIS A 106 -0.01 0.50 -1.78
N GLU A 107 1.31 0.29 -1.74
CA GLU A 107 2.10 -0.12 -2.90
C GLU A 107 1.86 -1.60 -3.20
N ALA A 108 1.40 -1.94 -4.40
CA ALA A 108 1.24 -3.31 -4.86
C ALA A 108 2.61 -3.92 -5.18
N LEU A 109 3.39 -4.30 -4.15
CA LEU A 109 4.77 -4.76 -4.28
C LEU A 109 4.88 -6.28 -4.38
N LEU A 110 4.14 -7.01 -3.54
CA LEU A 110 4.13 -8.47 -3.49
C LEU A 110 2.96 -9.00 -4.33
N LEU A 111 3.22 -9.28 -5.60
CA LEU A 111 2.16 -9.62 -6.56
C LEU A 111 1.39 -10.89 -6.20
N ASP A 112 2.04 -11.89 -5.61
CA ASP A 112 1.36 -13.11 -5.14
C ASP A 112 0.29 -12.78 -4.07
N TYR A 113 0.56 -11.80 -3.21
CA TYR A 113 -0.40 -11.32 -2.21
C TYR A 113 -1.59 -10.62 -2.89
N GLU A 114 -1.32 -9.67 -3.77
CA GLU A 114 -2.36 -8.91 -4.47
C GLU A 114 -3.21 -9.84 -5.36
N HIS A 115 -2.56 -10.72 -6.10
CA HIS A 115 -3.25 -11.67 -6.97
C HIS A 115 -4.16 -12.63 -6.17
N SER A 116 -3.69 -13.08 -5.01
CA SER A 116 -4.48 -13.94 -4.11
C SER A 116 -5.74 -13.25 -3.58
N LEU A 117 -5.78 -11.92 -3.53
CA LEU A 117 -6.91 -11.13 -3.06
C LEU A 117 -7.75 -10.53 -4.20
N THR A 118 -7.35 -10.73 -5.45
CA THR A 118 -8.13 -10.25 -6.61
C THR A 118 -9.36 -11.13 -6.82
N ARG A 119 -10.52 -10.50 -7.00
CA ARG A 119 -11.82 -11.15 -7.26
C ARG A 119 -12.56 -10.43 -8.38
N VAL A 120 -13.34 -11.19 -9.12
CA VAL A 120 -14.29 -10.62 -10.09
C VAL A 120 -15.56 -10.21 -9.35
N ASP A 121 -15.94 -8.95 -9.48
CA ASP A 121 -17.21 -8.45 -8.94
C ASP A 121 -18.38 -9.01 -9.74
N GLU A 122 -19.36 -9.61 -9.06
CA GLU A 122 -20.50 -10.28 -9.69
C GLU A 122 -21.38 -9.35 -10.53
N ARG A 123 -21.44 -8.07 -10.18
CA ARG A 123 -22.31 -7.08 -10.86
C ARG A 123 -21.66 -6.50 -12.09
N SER A 124 -20.41 -6.05 -11.96
CA SER A 124 -19.68 -5.41 -13.05
C SER A 124 -18.93 -6.40 -13.94
N GLN A 125 -18.72 -7.64 -13.47
CA GLN A 125 -17.86 -8.66 -14.10
C GLN A 125 -16.41 -8.19 -14.29
N LEU A 126 -15.97 -7.23 -13.46
CA LEU A 126 -14.63 -6.65 -13.51
C LEU A 126 -13.78 -7.16 -12.35
N PRO A 127 -12.47 -7.39 -12.55
CA PRO A 127 -11.57 -7.81 -11.49
C PRO A 127 -11.19 -6.64 -10.59
N TYR A 128 -11.28 -6.84 -9.28
CA TYR A 128 -10.83 -5.90 -8.25
C TYR A 128 -9.85 -6.58 -7.31
N ASP A 129 -8.76 -5.89 -7.01
CA ASP A 129 -7.87 -6.23 -5.92
C ASP A 129 -8.49 -5.76 -4.60
N LEU A 130 -8.89 -6.72 -3.75
CA LEU A 130 -9.54 -6.44 -2.48
C LEU A 130 -8.58 -6.12 -1.34
N SER A 131 -7.28 -6.05 -1.60
CA SER A 131 -6.25 -5.69 -0.62
C SER A 131 -6.33 -4.24 -0.16
N GLY A 132 -6.94 -3.36 -0.95
CA GLY A 132 -7.14 -1.94 -0.67
C GLY A 132 -8.10 -1.28 -1.65
N HIS A 133 -8.49 -0.04 -1.37
CA HIS A 133 -9.39 0.72 -2.26
C HIS A 133 -8.62 1.33 -3.45
N LEU A 134 -7.37 1.74 -3.22
CA LEU A 134 -6.44 2.25 -4.22
C LEU A 134 -5.10 1.53 -4.06
N VAL A 135 -4.55 1.05 -5.14
CA VAL A 135 -3.22 0.45 -5.16
C VAL A 135 -2.29 1.28 -6.05
N TRP A 136 -1.00 1.32 -5.73
CA TRP A 136 -0.09 2.09 -6.57
C TRP A 136 1.14 1.32 -7.00
N LEU A 137 1.64 1.74 -8.15
CA LEU A 137 2.89 1.31 -8.74
C LEU A 137 4.06 2.07 -8.10
N GLY A 138 5.03 1.35 -7.58
CA GLY A 138 6.22 1.93 -6.99
C GLY A 138 7.24 2.40 -8.05
N GLU A 139 8.11 3.34 -7.69
CA GLU A 139 9.19 3.83 -8.58
C GLU A 139 10.08 2.71 -9.13
N ARG A 140 10.35 1.67 -8.34
CA ARG A 140 11.23 0.56 -8.76
C ARG A 140 10.52 -0.52 -9.57
N THR A 141 9.20 -0.48 -9.62
CA THR A 141 8.37 -1.49 -10.27
C THR A 141 7.60 -0.95 -11.47
N ARG A 142 7.81 0.32 -11.87
CA ARG A 142 7.09 1.01 -12.94
C ARG A 142 7.61 0.78 -14.37
N ARG A 143 8.36 -0.31 -14.59
CA ARG A 143 8.76 -0.67 -15.96
C ARG A 143 7.53 -1.06 -16.78
N LEU A 144 7.36 -0.46 -17.95
CA LEU A 144 6.18 -0.69 -18.82
C LEU A 144 5.98 -2.15 -19.21
N ASP A 145 7.08 -2.89 -19.37
CA ASP A 145 7.11 -4.33 -19.67
C ASP A 145 7.15 -5.22 -18.41
N GLY A 146 7.01 -4.62 -17.23
CA GLY A 146 7.15 -5.33 -15.95
C GLY A 146 5.83 -5.96 -15.47
N ALA A 147 5.97 -7.03 -14.66
CA ALA A 147 4.84 -7.77 -14.10
C ALA A 147 3.90 -6.90 -13.25
N HIS A 148 4.43 -5.89 -12.54
CA HIS A 148 3.62 -4.97 -11.74
C HIS A 148 2.70 -4.09 -12.60
N VAL A 149 3.21 -3.59 -13.73
CA VAL A 149 2.39 -2.83 -14.69
C VAL A 149 1.34 -3.74 -15.30
N ALA A 150 1.71 -4.95 -15.70
CA ALA A 150 0.78 -5.93 -16.25
C ALA A 150 -0.35 -6.26 -15.25
N PHE A 151 -0.02 -6.48 -13.98
CA PHE A 151 -1.00 -6.74 -12.93
C PHE A 151 -1.95 -5.54 -12.74
N LEU A 152 -1.41 -4.33 -12.55
CA LEU A 152 -2.24 -3.15 -12.28
C LEU A 152 -3.16 -2.78 -13.47
N ARG A 153 -2.77 -3.13 -14.69
CA ARG A 153 -3.65 -3.02 -15.87
C ARG A 153 -4.79 -4.06 -15.89
N SER A 154 -4.65 -5.14 -15.13
CA SER A 154 -5.67 -6.21 -15.07
C SER A 154 -6.73 -6.00 -14.00
N VAL A 155 -6.56 -5.05 -13.09
CA VAL A 155 -7.53 -4.74 -12.03
C VAL A 155 -8.24 -3.43 -12.30
N HIS A 156 -9.47 -3.30 -11.77
CA HIS A 156 -10.33 -2.12 -11.99
C HIS A 156 -10.32 -1.15 -10.80
N ASN A 157 -9.43 -1.32 -9.86
CA ASN A 157 -9.21 -0.36 -8.78
C ASN A 157 -8.70 0.97 -9.33
N PRO A 158 -8.93 2.10 -8.64
CA PRO A 158 -8.12 3.29 -8.83
C PRO A 158 -6.64 2.97 -8.65
N VAL A 159 -5.81 3.34 -9.63
CA VAL A 159 -4.37 3.07 -9.63
C VAL A 159 -3.58 4.36 -9.52
N GLY A 160 -2.62 4.40 -8.60
CA GLY A 160 -1.63 5.47 -8.51
C GLY A 160 -0.30 5.06 -9.13
N VAL A 161 0.49 6.04 -9.58
CA VAL A 161 1.86 5.82 -10.04
C VAL A 161 2.80 6.74 -9.28
N LYS A 162 3.81 6.17 -8.63
CA LYS A 162 4.86 6.93 -7.97
C LYS A 162 5.97 7.25 -8.96
N LEU A 163 6.10 8.53 -9.29
CA LEU A 163 7.16 9.05 -10.15
C LEU A 163 8.30 9.59 -9.28
N GLY A 164 9.49 9.03 -9.45
CA GLY A 164 10.70 9.53 -8.81
C GLY A 164 11.41 10.59 -9.65
N PRO A 165 12.53 11.15 -9.17
CA PRO A 165 13.24 12.24 -9.86
C PRO A 165 13.81 11.83 -11.22
N SER A 166 13.93 10.55 -11.52
CA SER A 166 14.38 10.05 -12.82
C SER A 166 13.26 9.84 -13.84
N ALA A 167 11.99 10.06 -13.45
CA ALA A 167 10.85 9.89 -14.35
C ALA A 167 10.79 11.02 -15.39
N THR A 168 10.62 10.65 -16.65
CA THR A 168 10.38 11.61 -17.73
C THR A 168 8.89 11.83 -17.95
N ALA A 169 8.50 12.97 -18.55
CA ALA A 169 7.12 13.23 -18.94
C ALA A 169 6.58 12.14 -19.88
N GLN A 170 7.40 11.67 -20.82
CA GLN A 170 7.02 10.60 -21.74
C GLN A 170 6.71 9.29 -21.00
N GLN A 171 7.51 8.93 -19.98
CA GLN A 171 7.23 7.75 -19.15
C GLN A 171 5.96 7.93 -18.33
N ALA A 172 5.69 9.14 -17.80
CA ALA A 172 4.46 9.42 -17.08
C ALA A 172 3.22 9.23 -17.95
N VAL A 173 3.25 9.76 -19.17
CA VAL A 173 2.16 9.59 -20.16
C VAL A 173 1.97 8.13 -20.56
N ALA A 174 3.06 7.36 -20.71
CA ALA A 174 2.97 5.94 -21.08
C ALA A 174 2.43 5.05 -19.94
N LEU A 175 2.46 5.53 -18.69
CA LEU A 175 1.95 4.84 -17.51
C LEU A 175 0.51 5.26 -17.15
N ALA A 176 0.00 6.33 -17.72
CA ALA A 176 -1.37 6.82 -17.56
C ALA A 176 -2.33 6.10 -18.49
#